data_f5a2b9f78864b930a0656d2e6da17c77
#
_entry.id   f5a2b9f78864b930a0656d2e6da17c77
#
_cell.length_a   1.000
_cell.length_b   1.000
_cell.length_c   1.000
_cell.angle_alpha   90.00
_cell.angle_beta   90.00
_cell.angle_gamma   90.00
#
_symmetry.space_group_name_H-M   'P 1'
#
loop_
_entity.id
_entity.type
_entity.pdbx_description
1 polymer ?
#
loop_
_entity_poly.entity_id
_entity_poly.type
_entity_poly.pdbx_seq_one_letter_code
_entity_poly.pdbx_strand_id
1 'polypeptide(L)'
;FSFAAISQNPDIIKEVVEPFLKDKEAKYVGCWAITEPNHGSDTLMPGTKYFSDPKIQYDLYATADGDEYVLNGQKSAWVSNGTIATHALAYLGVDRSKGMAGGGIALVPLNLPGVTKGAPLNKIGQRALNQGEIFFDNVRIPKHYMIIPPEMYTFGIDNTLAGANAYMGSTFTGLARAAFEEALTYAKDRVQGGVPIAEHQGVQKKLFDMFMRVEASRSLSRGAAIYNSRQPIPTTQYSIASKVFCTQAAFDVASDALQIHGGYGLTKEFVIEMLFRDARASMIEDGSNDILSLTAAQKVIDQYRP
;
A
#
# COMPACT_ATOMS: atom_id res chain seq x y z
N PHE A 1 3.86 8.64 10.69
CA PHE A 1 3.88 9.93 11.42
C PHE A 1 2.67 10.84 11.10
N SER A 2 2.15 10.86 9.86
CA SER A 2 0.93 11.64 9.51
C SER A 2 -0.28 11.24 10.35
N PHE A 3 -0.51 9.94 10.58
CA PHE A 3 -1.58 9.46 11.47
C PHE A 3 -1.38 9.91 12.92
N ALA A 4 -0.13 9.91 13.39
CA ALA A 4 0.20 10.43 14.71
C ALA A 4 -0.15 11.94 14.83
N ALA A 5 0.15 12.72 13.80
CA ALA A 5 -0.21 14.14 13.76
C ALA A 5 -1.73 14.38 13.70
N ILE A 6 -2.46 13.58 12.90
CA ILE A 6 -3.92 13.66 12.77
C ILE A 6 -4.65 13.28 14.06
N SER A 7 -4.05 12.44 14.91
CA SER A 7 -4.65 12.07 16.21
C SER A 7 -4.90 13.27 17.12
N GLN A 8 -4.19 14.39 16.91
CA GLN A 8 -4.22 15.60 17.74
C GLN A 8 -3.95 15.33 19.23
N ASN A 9 -3.41 14.16 19.57
CA ASN A 9 -3.05 13.84 20.93
C ASN A 9 -1.76 14.60 21.32
N PRO A 10 -1.80 15.48 22.37
CA PRO A 10 -0.66 16.32 22.73
C PRO A 10 0.60 15.52 23.08
N ASP A 11 0.43 14.37 23.73
CA ASP A 11 1.56 13.54 24.16
C ASP A 11 2.23 12.90 22.95
N ILE A 12 1.46 12.34 22.01
CA ILE A 12 1.99 11.79 20.74
C ILE A 12 2.67 12.88 19.90
N ILE A 13 2.07 14.07 19.83
CA ILE A 13 2.67 15.20 19.09
C ILE A 13 4.05 15.50 19.68
N LYS A 14 4.13 15.66 20.99
CA LYS A 14 5.38 16.00 21.68
C LYS A 14 6.42 14.88 21.63
N GLU A 15 5.98 13.62 21.82
CA GLU A 15 6.90 12.48 21.95
C GLU A 15 7.38 11.94 20.60
N VAL A 16 6.58 12.06 19.54
CA VAL A 16 6.85 11.41 18.27
C VAL A 16 6.85 12.38 17.10
N VAL A 17 5.82 13.23 16.96
CA VAL A 17 5.69 14.09 15.77
C VAL A 17 6.74 15.20 15.75
N GLU A 18 6.91 15.91 16.86
CA GLU A 18 7.92 16.98 16.94
C GLU A 18 9.35 16.48 16.76
N PRO A 19 9.78 15.38 17.40
CA PRO A 19 11.10 14.82 17.14
C PRO A 19 11.29 14.39 15.68
N PHE A 20 10.27 13.76 15.07
CA PHE A 20 10.30 13.41 13.64
C PHE A 20 10.48 14.64 12.74
N LEU A 21 9.74 15.73 12.98
CA LEU A 21 9.85 16.95 12.18
C LEU A 21 11.21 17.65 12.30
N LYS A 22 11.90 17.44 13.42
CA LYS A 22 13.25 17.99 13.70
C LYS A 22 14.38 17.08 13.20
N ASP A 23 14.05 15.85 12.81
CA ASP A 23 15.04 14.84 12.39
C ASP A 23 15.61 15.15 11.01
N LYS A 24 16.91 15.49 11.00
CA LYS A 24 17.69 15.75 9.77
C LYS A 24 18.58 14.57 9.38
N GLU A 25 18.62 13.53 10.20
CA GLU A 25 19.52 12.39 10.05
C GLU A 25 18.79 11.09 9.68
N ALA A 26 17.47 11.19 9.41
CA ALA A 26 16.59 10.06 9.09
C ALA A 26 16.61 8.95 10.16
N LYS A 27 16.68 9.34 11.43
CA LYS A 27 16.61 8.41 12.58
C LYS A 27 15.21 7.89 12.83
N TYR A 28 14.18 8.62 12.39
CA TYR A 28 12.78 8.23 12.51
C TYR A 28 12.30 7.59 11.23
N VAL A 29 12.23 6.27 11.20
CA VAL A 29 11.71 5.49 10.08
C VAL A 29 10.39 4.86 10.49
N GLY A 30 9.32 5.16 9.75
CA GLY A 30 8.00 4.59 9.97
C GLY A 30 7.78 3.33 9.13
N CYS A 31 6.95 2.43 9.65
CA CYS A 31 6.37 1.35 8.88
C CYS A 31 4.86 1.27 9.08
N TRP A 32 4.19 0.65 8.12
CA TRP A 32 2.76 0.39 8.16
C TRP A 32 2.55 -1.12 8.30
N ALA A 33 2.18 -1.55 9.51
CA ALA A 33 2.17 -2.96 9.89
C ALA A 33 0.72 -3.47 9.95
N ILE A 34 0.20 -3.98 8.81
CA ILE A 34 -1.15 -4.55 8.69
C ILE A 34 -1.09 -6.06 8.60
N THR A 35 -0.41 -6.59 7.58
CA THR A 35 -0.40 -8.00 7.21
C THR A 35 0.13 -8.89 8.34
N GLU A 36 -0.48 -10.04 8.50
CA GLU A 36 -0.14 -11.06 9.50
C GLU A 36 0.08 -12.42 8.83
N PRO A 37 0.64 -13.44 9.49
CA PRO A 37 0.81 -14.76 8.90
C PRO A 37 -0.49 -15.35 8.34
N ASN A 38 -1.61 -15.16 9.05
CA ASN A 38 -2.91 -15.69 8.67
C ASN A 38 -3.83 -14.67 8.00
N HIS A 39 -3.41 -13.40 7.90
CA HIS A 39 -4.24 -12.30 7.42
C HIS A 39 -3.52 -11.41 6.41
N GLY A 40 -4.17 -11.16 5.28
CA GLY A 40 -3.68 -10.27 4.23
C GLY A 40 -4.76 -9.24 3.86
N SER A 41 -5.27 -9.30 2.63
CA SER A 41 -6.29 -8.36 2.14
C SER A 41 -7.65 -8.48 2.84
N ASP A 42 -7.92 -9.56 3.56
CA ASP A 42 -9.10 -9.75 4.40
C ASP A 42 -9.19 -8.70 5.54
N THR A 43 -8.04 -8.18 5.99
CA THR A 43 -7.98 -7.07 6.97
C THR A 43 -8.55 -5.76 6.40
N LEU A 44 -8.75 -5.69 5.11
CA LEU A 44 -9.20 -4.50 4.37
C LEU A 44 -10.63 -4.62 3.83
N MET A 45 -11.44 -5.50 4.45
CA MET A 45 -12.84 -5.76 4.07
C MET A 45 -13.85 -5.33 5.16
N PRO A 46 -13.79 -4.07 5.64
CA PRO A 46 -14.74 -3.59 6.64
C PRO A 46 -16.17 -3.69 6.09
N GLY A 47 -17.13 -4.04 6.98
CA GLY A 47 -18.52 -4.19 6.61
C GLY A 47 -18.93 -5.58 6.10
N THR A 48 -17.98 -6.50 5.87
CA THR A 48 -18.33 -7.89 5.55
C THR A 48 -18.62 -8.69 6.81
N LYS A 49 -19.43 -9.76 6.66
CA LYS A 49 -19.74 -10.67 7.78
C LYS A 49 -18.48 -11.34 8.36
N TYR A 50 -17.46 -11.57 7.54
CA TYR A 50 -16.20 -12.18 7.96
C TYR A 50 -15.41 -11.24 8.90
N PHE A 51 -15.45 -9.96 8.61
CA PHE A 51 -14.75 -8.95 9.40
C PHE A 51 -15.30 -8.83 10.83
N SER A 52 -16.56 -9.17 11.04
CA SER A 52 -17.23 -9.15 12.36
C SER A 52 -17.42 -10.55 12.97
N ASP A 53 -16.85 -11.59 12.37
CA ASP A 53 -16.95 -12.96 12.91
C ASP A 53 -15.96 -13.12 14.08
N PRO A 54 -16.42 -13.40 15.32
CA PRO A 54 -15.55 -13.61 16.49
C PRO A 54 -14.55 -14.75 16.35
N LYS A 55 -14.69 -15.63 15.38
CA LYS A 55 -13.76 -16.72 15.09
C LYS A 55 -12.55 -16.27 14.28
N ILE A 56 -12.63 -15.10 13.65
CA ILE A 56 -11.55 -14.52 12.83
C ILE A 56 -10.88 -13.41 13.63
N GLN A 57 -9.68 -13.67 14.12
CA GLN A 57 -8.96 -12.82 15.07
C GLN A 57 -7.63 -12.37 14.47
N TYR A 58 -7.19 -11.17 14.82
CA TYR A 58 -5.82 -10.74 14.55
C TYR A 58 -4.80 -11.63 15.26
N ASP A 59 -3.68 -11.95 14.59
CA ASP A 59 -2.53 -12.64 15.18
C ASP A 59 -1.80 -11.74 16.19
N LEU A 60 -1.69 -10.43 15.90
CA LEU A 60 -1.21 -9.44 16.86
C LEU A 60 -2.39 -8.86 17.64
N TYR A 61 -2.33 -8.91 18.95
CA TYR A 61 -3.38 -8.39 19.81
C TYR A 61 -2.84 -7.58 20.99
N ALA A 62 -3.67 -6.67 21.49
CA ALA A 62 -3.44 -5.85 22.68
C ALA A 62 -4.38 -6.24 23.80
N THR A 63 -3.83 -6.46 25.01
CA THR A 63 -4.59 -6.67 26.24
C THR A 63 -4.39 -5.47 27.15
N ALA A 64 -5.48 -4.88 27.64
CA ALA A 64 -5.40 -3.76 28.58
C ALA A 64 -4.86 -4.23 29.95
N ASP A 65 -3.89 -3.48 30.48
CA ASP A 65 -3.29 -3.70 31.82
C ASP A 65 -3.01 -2.34 32.48
N GLY A 66 -3.87 -1.94 33.40
CA GLY A 66 -3.82 -0.61 34.03
C GLY A 66 -3.92 0.50 32.98
N ASP A 67 -2.91 1.36 32.93
CA ASP A 67 -2.82 2.49 31.96
C ASP A 67 -2.04 2.13 30.67
N GLU A 68 -1.77 0.86 30.45
CA GLU A 68 -1.03 0.36 29.31
C GLU A 68 -1.82 -0.69 28.52
N TYR A 69 -1.32 -0.99 27.33
CA TYR A 69 -1.62 -2.20 26.59
C TYR A 69 -0.39 -3.10 26.52
N VAL A 70 -0.59 -4.40 26.67
CA VAL A 70 0.42 -5.44 26.45
C VAL A 70 0.16 -6.08 25.09
N LEU A 71 1.14 -5.98 24.18
CA LEU A 71 1.06 -6.49 22.83
C LEU A 71 1.74 -7.85 22.71
N ASN A 72 1.05 -8.82 22.11
CA ASN A 72 1.59 -10.15 21.82
C ASN A 72 1.18 -10.60 20.42
N GLY A 73 2.12 -11.20 19.69
CA GLY A 73 1.92 -11.73 18.34
C GLY A 73 2.94 -11.24 17.34
N GLN A 74 2.57 -11.23 16.05
CA GLN A 74 3.50 -10.78 15.01
C GLN A 74 2.81 -10.09 13.86
N LYS A 75 3.59 -9.29 13.16
CA LYS A 75 3.28 -8.79 11.82
C LYS A 75 4.14 -9.54 10.80
N SER A 76 3.49 -9.91 9.70
CA SER A 76 4.07 -10.74 8.65
C SER A 76 5.19 -10.04 7.87
N ALA A 77 5.84 -10.82 7.05
CA ALA A 77 7.00 -10.48 6.26
C ALA A 77 6.84 -9.26 5.32
N TRP A 78 5.62 -8.85 5.01
CA TRP A 78 5.30 -7.79 4.03
C TRP A 78 5.26 -6.37 4.61
N VAL A 79 5.73 -6.18 5.84
CA VAL A 79 5.81 -4.85 6.44
C VAL A 79 6.93 -4.06 5.78
N SER A 80 6.56 -3.05 5.00
CA SER A 80 7.51 -2.12 4.38
C SER A 80 8.30 -1.38 5.44
N ASN A 81 9.63 -1.38 5.31
CA ASN A 81 10.61 -0.94 6.31
C ASN A 81 10.62 -1.78 7.60
N GLY A 82 9.95 -2.92 7.68
CA GLY A 82 9.78 -3.69 8.93
C GLY A 82 11.10 -4.00 9.66
N THR A 83 12.19 -4.28 8.92
CA THR A 83 13.48 -4.60 9.54
C THR A 83 14.29 -3.39 9.98
N ILE A 84 13.97 -2.18 9.49
CA ILE A 84 14.72 -0.94 9.77
C ILE A 84 13.90 0.13 10.50
N ALA A 85 12.56 -0.02 10.53
CA ALA A 85 11.68 0.98 11.12
C ALA A 85 11.94 1.19 12.62
N THR A 86 11.76 2.41 13.08
CA THR A 86 11.82 2.80 14.49
C THR A 86 10.43 2.88 15.12
N HIS A 87 9.40 3.09 14.29
CA HIS A 87 8.00 3.17 14.73
C HIS A 87 7.10 2.43 13.75
N ALA A 88 6.14 1.69 14.28
CA ALA A 88 5.10 1.02 13.52
C ALA A 88 3.74 1.67 13.75
N LEU A 89 3.00 1.88 12.67
CA LEU A 89 1.55 2.02 12.73
C LEU A 89 0.96 0.61 12.65
N ALA A 90 0.67 0.02 13.81
CA ALA A 90 0.28 -1.38 13.92
C ALA A 90 -1.25 -1.53 14.01
N TYR A 91 -1.82 -2.31 13.10
CA TYR A 91 -3.20 -2.75 13.12
C TYR A 91 -3.26 -4.03 13.94
N LEU A 92 -4.12 -4.09 14.94
CA LEU A 92 -4.11 -5.20 15.90
C LEU A 92 -5.50 -5.44 16.49
N GLY A 93 -5.73 -6.63 17.06
CA GLY A 93 -6.95 -6.96 17.77
C GLY A 93 -6.96 -6.35 19.17
N VAL A 94 -8.11 -5.83 19.59
CA VAL A 94 -8.35 -5.30 20.95
C VAL A 94 -9.57 -5.97 21.57
N ASP A 95 -10.75 -5.82 20.95
CA ASP A 95 -11.99 -6.46 21.40
C ASP A 95 -12.26 -7.73 20.57
N ARG A 96 -11.79 -8.86 21.07
CA ARG A 96 -11.94 -10.16 20.41
C ARG A 96 -13.38 -10.61 20.20
N SER A 97 -14.33 -10.09 20.97
CA SER A 97 -15.74 -10.45 20.82
C SER A 97 -16.36 -10.01 19.49
N LYS A 98 -15.71 -9.05 18.82
CA LYS A 98 -16.14 -8.45 17.55
C LYS A 98 -15.34 -8.92 16.33
N GLY A 99 -14.50 -9.95 16.48
CA GLY A 99 -13.61 -10.38 15.40
C GLY A 99 -12.62 -9.29 14.99
N MET A 100 -12.36 -9.16 13.71
CA MET A 100 -11.47 -8.12 13.18
C MET A 100 -12.05 -6.72 13.32
N ALA A 101 -13.39 -6.56 13.37
CA ALA A 101 -14.03 -5.26 13.63
C ALA A 101 -13.72 -4.69 15.02
N GLY A 102 -13.29 -5.53 15.95
CA GLY A 102 -12.81 -5.14 17.28
C GLY A 102 -11.33 -4.73 17.31
N GLY A 103 -10.73 -4.44 16.17
CA GLY A 103 -9.35 -4.01 16.07
C GLY A 103 -9.11 -2.60 16.58
N GLY A 104 -7.83 -2.19 16.54
CA GLY A 104 -7.38 -0.85 16.80
C GLY A 104 -6.13 -0.54 15.99
N ILE A 105 -5.74 0.72 15.95
CA ILE A 105 -4.48 1.16 15.31
C ILE A 105 -3.62 1.83 16.37
N ALA A 106 -2.47 1.22 16.66
CA ALA A 106 -1.51 1.73 17.62
C ALA A 106 -0.24 2.26 16.97
N LEU A 107 0.30 3.35 17.51
CA LEU A 107 1.65 3.80 17.20
C LEU A 107 2.61 3.10 18.16
N VAL A 108 3.48 2.24 17.65
CA VAL A 108 4.37 1.42 18.49
C VAL A 108 5.82 1.75 18.21
N PRO A 109 6.58 2.30 19.18
CA PRO A 109 8.03 2.38 19.09
C PRO A 109 8.65 0.97 19.02
N LEU A 110 9.52 0.73 18.03
CA LEU A 110 10.09 -0.60 17.77
C LEU A 110 11.43 -0.86 18.47
N ASN A 111 11.83 0.01 19.36
CA ASN A 111 12.97 -0.15 20.26
C ASN A 111 12.58 -0.61 21.67
N LEU A 112 11.28 -0.88 21.90
CA LEU A 112 10.78 -1.34 23.20
C LEU A 112 11.23 -2.78 23.49
N PRO A 113 11.41 -3.13 24.79
CA PRO A 113 11.64 -4.51 25.20
C PRO A 113 10.55 -5.45 24.65
N GLY A 114 10.94 -6.63 24.18
CA GLY A 114 10.04 -7.62 23.58
C GLY A 114 9.79 -7.45 22.08
N VAL A 115 10.25 -6.37 21.44
CA VAL A 115 10.22 -6.23 19.99
C VAL A 115 11.44 -6.88 19.36
N THR A 116 11.20 -7.76 18.37
CA THR A 116 12.25 -8.30 17.51
C THR A 116 11.85 -8.21 16.05
N LYS A 117 12.81 -8.24 15.14
CA LYS A 117 12.61 -8.07 13.70
C LYS A 117 13.21 -9.22 12.92
N GLY A 118 12.53 -9.62 11.85
CA GLY A 118 13.03 -10.64 10.92
C GLY A 118 14.07 -10.09 9.96
N ALA A 119 14.51 -10.97 9.04
CA ALA A 119 15.39 -10.61 7.95
C ALA A 119 14.63 -10.00 6.78
N PRO A 120 15.28 -9.15 5.95
CA PRO A 120 14.63 -8.59 4.76
C PRO A 120 14.34 -9.68 3.72
N LEU A 121 13.16 -9.59 3.09
CA LEU A 121 12.74 -10.54 2.06
C LEU A 121 13.54 -10.38 0.76
N ASN A 122 13.88 -11.51 0.14
CA ASN A 122 14.36 -11.56 -1.24
C ASN A 122 13.16 -11.68 -2.20
N LYS A 123 12.79 -10.58 -2.83
CA LYS A 123 11.57 -10.45 -3.64
C LYS A 123 11.85 -10.45 -5.14
N ILE A 124 10.83 -10.75 -5.94
CA ILE A 124 10.89 -10.64 -7.40
C ILE A 124 11.01 -9.18 -7.87
N GLY A 125 10.20 -8.28 -7.30
CA GLY A 125 10.16 -6.85 -7.62
C GLY A 125 10.25 -5.97 -6.38
N GLN A 126 10.31 -4.64 -6.60
CA GLN A 126 10.44 -3.63 -5.54
C GLN A 126 11.57 -3.99 -4.54
N ARG A 127 12.69 -4.43 -5.07
CA ARG A 127 13.79 -5.01 -4.28
C ARG A 127 14.49 -3.98 -3.40
N ALA A 128 14.43 -2.72 -3.78
CA ALA A 128 14.95 -1.60 -2.97
C ALA A 128 14.07 -1.30 -1.74
N LEU A 129 12.79 -1.68 -1.76
CA LEU A 129 11.90 -1.54 -0.62
C LEU A 129 12.19 -2.67 0.38
N ASN A 130 12.75 -2.31 1.54
CA ASN A 130 12.92 -3.24 2.65
C ASN A 130 11.55 -3.74 3.14
N GLN A 131 11.37 -5.05 3.27
CA GLN A 131 10.19 -5.65 3.89
C GLN A 131 10.60 -6.81 4.77
N GLY A 132 9.96 -6.94 5.95
CA GLY A 132 10.26 -8.01 6.89
C GLY A 132 9.27 -8.05 8.05
N GLU A 133 9.40 -9.10 8.84
CA GLU A 133 8.54 -9.41 9.98
C GLU A 133 8.87 -8.54 11.20
N ILE A 134 7.86 -8.36 12.06
CA ILE A 134 8.03 -7.75 13.38
C ILE A 134 7.30 -8.63 14.40
N PHE A 135 8.00 -9.02 15.46
CA PHE A 135 7.49 -9.86 16.53
C PHE A 135 7.34 -9.04 17.82
N PHE A 136 6.29 -9.33 18.57
CA PHE A 136 5.94 -8.66 19.80
C PHE A 136 5.74 -9.72 20.90
N ASP A 137 6.55 -9.67 21.94
CA ASP A 137 6.48 -10.53 23.12
C ASP A 137 6.35 -9.67 24.38
N ASN A 138 5.14 -9.59 24.92
CA ASN A 138 4.82 -8.78 26.09
C ASN A 138 5.25 -7.30 25.97
N VAL A 139 5.14 -6.73 24.79
CA VAL A 139 5.51 -5.32 24.52
C VAL A 139 4.49 -4.39 25.15
N ARG A 140 4.94 -3.49 25.99
CA ARG A 140 4.08 -2.55 26.73
C ARG A 140 4.08 -1.18 26.06
N ILE A 141 2.89 -0.66 25.81
CA ILE A 141 2.69 0.71 25.30
C ILE A 141 1.67 1.45 26.15
N PRO A 142 1.83 2.76 26.39
CA PRO A 142 0.82 3.59 27.02
C PRO A 142 -0.51 3.56 26.26
N LYS A 143 -1.64 3.64 26.97
CA LYS A 143 -2.97 3.62 26.30
C LYS A 143 -3.15 4.73 25.29
N HIS A 144 -2.56 5.88 25.47
CA HIS A 144 -2.66 7.00 24.52
C HIS A 144 -1.95 6.73 23.17
N TYR A 145 -1.12 5.69 23.08
CA TYR A 145 -0.54 5.23 21.80
C TYR A 145 -1.53 4.44 20.93
N MET A 146 -2.69 4.05 21.44
CA MET A 146 -3.81 3.55 20.65
C MET A 146 -4.51 4.74 20.00
N ILE A 147 -4.04 5.14 18.80
CA ILE A 147 -4.51 6.35 18.11
C ILE A 147 -5.88 6.19 17.46
N ILE A 148 -6.27 4.96 17.12
CA ILE A 148 -7.62 4.61 16.66
C ILE A 148 -8.11 3.46 17.56
N PRO A 149 -9.05 3.73 18.47
CA PRO A 149 -9.62 2.70 19.33
C PRO A 149 -10.64 1.83 18.58
N PRO A 150 -11.09 0.70 19.16
CA PRO A 150 -11.99 -0.24 18.51
C PRO A 150 -13.29 0.37 17.99
N GLU A 151 -13.83 1.36 18.68
CA GLU A 151 -15.08 2.03 18.31
C GLU A 151 -14.97 2.79 16.98
N MET A 152 -13.77 3.24 16.63
CA MET A 152 -13.46 4.00 15.43
C MET A 152 -12.72 3.16 14.37
N TYR A 153 -12.47 1.88 14.62
CA TYR A 153 -11.55 1.07 13.83
C TYR A 153 -12.01 0.89 12.38
N THR A 154 -13.27 0.52 12.17
CA THR A 154 -13.84 0.34 10.83
C THR A 154 -13.76 1.63 10.00
N PHE A 155 -14.06 2.76 10.62
CA PHE A 155 -13.91 4.08 10.01
C PHE A 155 -12.44 4.41 9.71
N GLY A 156 -11.53 4.07 10.63
CA GLY A 156 -10.10 4.21 10.45
C GLY A 156 -9.57 3.46 9.24
N ILE A 157 -10.01 2.20 9.05
CA ILE A 157 -9.66 1.39 7.87
C ILE A 157 -10.17 2.05 6.58
N ASP A 158 -11.42 2.47 6.53
CA ASP A 158 -12.00 3.12 5.35
C ASP A 158 -11.22 4.38 4.94
N ASN A 159 -10.87 5.23 5.90
CA ASN A 159 -10.06 6.42 5.64
C ASN A 159 -8.65 6.07 5.17
N THR A 160 -8.05 5.05 5.77
CA THR A 160 -6.73 4.56 5.36
C THR A 160 -6.76 4.08 3.92
N LEU A 161 -7.75 3.26 3.56
CA LEU A 161 -7.92 2.75 2.19
C LEU A 161 -8.13 3.88 1.19
N ALA A 162 -8.95 4.88 1.53
CA ALA A 162 -9.17 6.02 0.67
C ALA A 162 -7.88 6.79 0.38
N GLY A 163 -7.04 7.02 1.38
CA GLY A 163 -5.75 7.68 1.22
C GLY A 163 -4.73 6.83 0.48
N ALA A 164 -4.45 5.62 0.98
CA ALA A 164 -3.42 4.73 0.43
C ALA A 164 -3.69 4.38 -1.04
N ASN A 165 -4.92 3.99 -1.37
CA ASN A 165 -5.26 3.61 -2.75
C ASN A 165 -5.21 4.79 -3.73
N ALA A 166 -5.47 6.03 -3.29
CA ALA A 166 -5.27 7.22 -4.12
C ALA A 166 -3.79 7.44 -4.44
N TYR A 167 -2.89 7.25 -3.45
CA TYR A 167 -1.44 7.31 -3.66
C TYR A 167 -0.96 6.19 -4.59
N MET A 168 -1.43 4.97 -4.40
CA MET A 168 -1.08 3.82 -5.24
C MET A 168 -1.44 4.08 -6.71
N GLY A 169 -2.64 4.56 -7.00
CA GLY A 169 -3.05 4.92 -8.35
C GLY A 169 -2.11 5.92 -9.00
N SER A 170 -1.70 6.95 -8.26
CA SER A 170 -0.78 7.98 -8.75
C SER A 170 0.65 7.45 -8.96
N THR A 171 1.16 6.67 -8.01
CA THR A 171 2.50 6.07 -8.05
C THR A 171 2.67 5.18 -9.26
N PHE A 172 1.71 4.27 -9.50
CA PHE A 172 1.81 3.32 -10.61
C PHE A 172 1.43 3.91 -11.96
N THR A 173 0.72 5.03 -12.00
CA THR A 173 0.66 5.87 -13.21
C THR A 173 2.06 6.38 -13.59
N GLY A 174 2.89 6.74 -12.62
CA GLY A 174 4.29 7.13 -12.85
C GLY A 174 5.13 5.98 -13.42
N LEU A 175 4.98 4.76 -12.90
CA LEU A 175 5.66 3.58 -13.43
C LEU A 175 5.21 3.25 -14.86
N ALA A 176 3.89 3.29 -15.13
CA ALA A 176 3.36 3.09 -16.48
C ALA A 176 3.95 4.09 -17.49
N ARG A 177 4.04 5.36 -17.08
CA ARG A 177 4.66 6.41 -17.89
C ARG A 177 6.13 6.12 -18.16
N ALA A 178 6.91 5.77 -17.13
CA ALA A 178 8.33 5.44 -17.29
C ALA A 178 8.52 4.27 -18.26
N ALA A 179 7.75 3.21 -18.14
CA ALA A 179 7.82 2.07 -19.04
C ALA A 179 7.45 2.44 -20.49
N PHE A 180 6.46 3.31 -20.68
CA PHE A 180 6.10 3.83 -22.01
C PHE A 180 7.23 4.68 -22.62
N GLU A 181 7.82 5.60 -21.86
CA GLU A 181 8.89 6.48 -22.31
C GLU A 181 10.15 5.68 -22.69
N GLU A 182 10.52 4.66 -21.92
CA GLU A 182 11.60 3.71 -22.25
C GLU A 182 11.32 2.98 -23.59
N ALA A 183 10.12 2.41 -23.74
CA ALA A 183 9.73 1.72 -24.96
C ALA A 183 9.72 2.63 -26.18
N LEU A 184 9.24 3.86 -26.04
CA LEU A 184 9.21 4.86 -27.12
C LEU A 184 10.62 5.25 -27.56
N THR A 185 11.53 5.48 -26.61
CA THR A 185 12.94 5.79 -26.89
C THR A 185 13.60 4.63 -27.60
N TYR A 186 13.49 3.42 -27.05
CA TYR A 186 14.06 2.22 -27.66
C TYR A 186 13.52 1.98 -29.08
N ALA A 187 12.21 2.17 -29.30
CA ALA A 187 11.61 1.95 -30.62
C ALA A 187 12.11 2.93 -31.70
N LYS A 188 12.49 4.15 -31.31
CA LYS A 188 13.06 5.15 -32.23
C LYS A 188 14.52 4.83 -32.59
N ASP A 189 15.26 4.21 -31.69
CA ASP A 189 16.70 3.97 -31.87
C ASP A 189 16.99 2.59 -32.46
N ARG A 190 16.17 1.58 -32.12
CA ARG A 190 16.36 0.19 -32.55
C ARG A 190 16.01 0.00 -34.02
N VAL A 191 16.98 -0.45 -34.83
CA VAL A 191 16.78 -0.76 -36.24
C VAL A 191 16.55 -2.27 -36.40
N GLN A 192 15.45 -2.65 -37.03
CA GLN A 192 15.15 -3.99 -37.58
C GLN A 192 14.33 -3.87 -38.86
N GLY A 193 14.56 -4.79 -39.79
CA GLY A 193 13.92 -4.70 -41.11
C GLY A 193 14.38 -3.48 -41.94
N GLY A 194 15.57 -2.94 -41.61
CA GLY A 194 16.19 -1.83 -42.36
C GLY A 194 15.78 -0.42 -41.88
N VAL A 195 14.84 -0.30 -40.92
CA VAL A 195 14.33 0.97 -40.40
C VAL A 195 14.22 0.92 -38.90
N PRO A 196 14.11 2.08 -38.19
CA PRO A 196 13.70 2.11 -36.80
C PRO A 196 12.40 1.34 -36.57
N ILE A 197 12.34 0.53 -35.51
CA ILE A 197 11.14 -0.30 -35.27
C ILE A 197 9.87 0.53 -35.03
N ALA A 198 10.00 1.79 -34.65
CA ALA A 198 8.90 2.75 -34.54
C ALA A 198 8.17 2.98 -35.90
N GLU A 199 8.77 2.64 -37.01
CA GLU A 199 8.14 2.77 -38.33
C GLU A 199 7.23 1.57 -38.69
N HIS A 200 7.33 0.47 -37.94
CA HIS A 200 6.47 -0.69 -38.16
C HIS A 200 5.08 -0.48 -37.53
N GLN A 201 4.01 -0.67 -38.31
CA GLN A 201 2.62 -0.44 -37.85
C GLN A 201 2.25 -1.20 -36.58
N GLY A 202 2.75 -2.42 -36.41
CA GLY A 202 2.51 -3.20 -35.18
C GLY A 202 3.10 -2.56 -33.93
N VAL A 203 4.28 -1.95 -34.04
CA VAL A 203 4.93 -1.20 -32.96
C VAL A 203 4.20 0.13 -32.71
N GLN A 204 3.83 0.85 -33.78
CA GLN A 204 3.06 2.11 -33.65
C GLN A 204 1.75 1.90 -32.91
N LYS A 205 1.00 0.85 -33.30
CA LYS A 205 -0.25 0.50 -32.61
C LYS A 205 -0.03 0.21 -31.12
N LYS A 206 0.98 -0.59 -30.81
CA LYS A 206 1.32 -0.94 -29.43
C LYS A 206 1.71 0.30 -28.60
N LEU A 207 2.54 1.18 -29.14
CA LEU A 207 2.91 2.45 -28.49
C LEU A 207 1.70 3.34 -28.23
N PHE A 208 0.75 3.40 -29.16
CA PHE A 208 -0.48 4.17 -28.96
C PHE A 208 -1.39 3.55 -27.88
N ASP A 209 -1.53 2.22 -27.86
CA ASP A 209 -2.28 1.51 -26.81
C ASP A 209 -1.67 1.76 -25.41
N MET A 210 -0.33 1.77 -25.32
CA MET A 210 0.37 2.12 -24.08
C MET A 210 0.11 3.57 -23.67
N PHE A 211 0.21 4.51 -24.62
CA PHE A 211 -0.07 5.93 -24.37
C PHE A 211 -1.50 6.15 -23.85
N MET A 212 -2.49 5.51 -24.46
CA MET A 212 -3.89 5.59 -24.00
C MET A 212 -4.05 5.14 -22.53
N ARG A 213 -3.41 4.01 -22.16
CA ARG A 213 -3.45 3.50 -20.78
C ARG A 213 -2.79 4.45 -19.80
N VAL A 214 -1.66 5.07 -20.17
CA VAL A 214 -0.97 6.07 -19.32
C VAL A 214 -1.86 7.30 -19.11
N GLU A 215 -2.46 7.83 -20.17
CA GLU A 215 -3.31 9.04 -20.08
C GLU A 215 -4.64 8.75 -19.32
N ALA A 216 -5.24 7.59 -19.53
CA ALA A 216 -6.40 7.15 -18.77
C ALA A 216 -6.08 7.01 -17.27
N SER A 217 -4.93 6.37 -16.94
CA SER A 217 -4.44 6.24 -15.56
C SER A 217 -4.20 7.61 -14.91
N ARG A 218 -3.55 8.52 -15.64
CA ARG A 218 -3.28 9.88 -15.19
C ARG A 218 -4.57 10.66 -14.91
N SER A 219 -5.54 10.55 -15.79
CA SER A 219 -6.82 11.23 -15.64
C SER A 219 -7.62 10.67 -14.47
N LEU A 220 -7.69 9.35 -14.34
CA LEU A 220 -8.43 8.68 -13.27
C LEU A 220 -7.79 8.94 -11.90
N SER A 221 -6.47 8.79 -11.77
CA SER A 221 -5.77 8.99 -10.49
C SER A 221 -5.88 10.44 -9.99
N ARG A 222 -5.72 11.42 -10.90
CA ARG A 222 -5.92 12.84 -10.57
C ARG A 222 -7.38 13.14 -10.24
N GLY A 223 -8.33 12.58 -11.02
CA GLY A 223 -9.75 12.73 -10.78
C GLY A 223 -10.16 12.21 -9.40
N ALA A 224 -9.71 11.03 -9.02
CA ALA A 224 -9.98 10.45 -7.70
C ALA A 224 -9.39 11.29 -6.56
N ALA A 225 -8.15 11.78 -6.71
CA ALA A 225 -7.51 12.64 -5.73
C ALA A 225 -8.25 13.98 -5.55
N ILE A 226 -8.60 14.64 -6.66
CA ILE A 226 -9.36 15.92 -6.65
C ILE A 226 -10.75 15.69 -6.05
N TYR A 227 -11.43 14.62 -6.43
CA TYR A 227 -12.75 14.31 -5.88
C TYR A 227 -12.67 14.16 -4.36
N ASN A 228 -11.77 13.32 -3.86
CA ASN A 228 -11.64 13.07 -2.44
C ASN A 228 -11.16 14.30 -1.64
N SER A 229 -10.33 15.16 -2.23
CA SER A 229 -9.90 16.40 -1.55
C SER A 229 -11.02 17.41 -1.31
N ARG A 230 -12.14 17.26 -2.02
CA ARG A 230 -13.34 18.11 -1.89
C ARG A 230 -14.42 17.53 -0.98
N GLN A 231 -14.24 16.31 -0.50
CA GLN A 231 -15.18 15.65 0.40
C GLN A 231 -14.76 15.82 1.86
N PRO A 232 -15.70 16.04 2.78
CA PRO A 232 -15.41 16.03 4.22
C PRO A 232 -14.82 14.69 4.68
N ILE A 233 -15.30 13.59 4.09
CA ILE A 233 -14.83 12.22 4.30
C ILE A 233 -14.49 11.64 2.93
N PRO A 234 -13.25 11.22 2.69
CA PRO A 234 -12.83 10.64 1.42
C PRO A 234 -13.66 9.40 1.05
N THR A 235 -13.95 9.26 -0.24
CA THR A 235 -14.79 8.17 -0.77
C THR A 235 -13.91 7.03 -1.26
N THR A 236 -13.91 5.92 -0.54
CA THR A 236 -12.99 4.79 -0.72
C THR A 236 -13.11 4.17 -2.11
N GLN A 237 -14.32 4.00 -2.66
CA GLN A 237 -14.53 3.35 -3.98
C GLN A 237 -13.86 4.10 -5.13
N TYR A 238 -13.75 5.44 -5.09
CA TYR A 238 -13.03 6.19 -6.12
C TYR A 238 -11.52 5.98 -6.05
N SER A 239 -10.96 5.94 -4.84
CA SER A 239 -9.54 5.62 -4.65
C SER A 239 -9.21 4.20 -5.06
N ILE A 240 -10.05 3.24 -4.71
CA ILE A 240 -9.90 1.84 -5.12
C ILE A 240 -10.00 1.71 -6.64
N ALA A 241 -10.97 2.37 -7.29
CA ALA A 241 -11.08 2.35 -8.75
C ALA A 241 -9.80 2.88 -9.41
N SER A 242 -9.23 3.96 -8.86
CA SER A 242 -7.93 4.48 -9.30
C SER A 242 -6.80 3.47 -9.13
N LYS A 243 -6.68 2.86 -7.94
CA LYS A 243 -5.62 1.86 -7.66
C LYS A 243 -5.74 0.65 -8.58
N VAL A 244 -6.90 0.04 -8.65
CA VAL A 244 -7.11 -1.18 -9.44
C VAL A 244 -6.83 -0.93 -10.92
N PHE A 245 -7.36 0.14 -11.49
CA PHE A 245 -7.12 0.47 -12.90
C PHE A 245 -5.66 0.82 -13.18
N CYS A 246 -5.05 1.71 -12.38
CA CYS A 246 -3.71 2.21 -12.65
C CYS A 246 -2.63 1.13 -12.45
N THR A 247 -2.78 0.24 -11.46
CA THR A 247 -1.83 -0.87 -11.24
C THR A 247 -1.93 -1.93 -12.33
N GLN A 248 -3.14 -2.25 -12.81
CA GLN A 248 -3.32 -3.15 -13.95
C GLN A 248 -2.73 -2.52 -15.23
N ALA A 249 -3.04 -1.25 -15.50
CA ALA A 249 -2.48 -0.54 -16.64
C ALA A 249 -0.95 -0.46 -16.60
N ALA A 250 -0.37 -0.25 -15.41
CA ALA A 250 1.08 -0.22 -15.23
C ALA A 250 1.73 -1.56 -15.59
N PHE A 251 1.13 -2.66 -15.16
CA PHE A 251 1.61 -4.00 -15.51
C PHE A 251 1.50 -4.28 -17.01
N ASP A 252 0.36 -3.94 -17.62
CA ASP A 252 0.13 -4.14 -19.06
C ASP A 252 1.11 -3.31 -19.88
N VAL A 253 1.31 -2.03 -19.53
CA VAL A 253 2.26 -1.13 -20.21
C VAL A 253 3.70 -1.62 -20.04
N ALA A 254 4.10 -2.05 -18.85
CA ALA A 254 5.44 -2.58 -18.62
C ALA A 254 5.69 -3.90 -19.38
N SER A 255 4.66 -4.75 -19.50
CA SER A 255 4.71 -5.98 -20.30
C SER A 255 4.86 -5.68 -21.80
N ASP A 256 4.10 -4.71 -22.31
CA ASP A 256 4.20 -4.28 -23.71
C ASP A 256 5.56 -3.60 -24.02
N ALA A 257 6.07 -2.82 -23.07
CA ALA A 257 7.39 -2.20 -23.16
C ALA A 257 8.50 -3.25 -23.21
N LEU A 258 8.44 -4.27 -22.35
CA LEU A 258 9.37 -5.40 -22.36
C LEU A 258 9.31 -6.14 -23.70
N GLN A 259 8.10 -6.35 -24.26
CA GLN A 259 7.92 -6.97 -25.57
C GLN A 259 8.54 -6.14 -26.70
N ILE A 260 8.44 -4.81 -26.66
CA ILE A 260 9.08 -3.90 -27.64
C ILE A 260 10.60 -4.03 -27.61
N HIS A 261 11.19 -4.18 -26.41
CA HIS A 261 12.64 -4.40 -26.28
C HIS A 261 13.10 -5.78 -26.78
N GLY A 262 12.17 -6.74 -26.99
CA GLY A 262 12.50 -8.09 -27.43
C GLY A 262 13.44 -8.80 -26.43
N GLY A 263 14.46 -9.50 -26.92
CA GLY A 263 15.43 -10.21 -26.07
C GLY A 263 16.16 -9.31 -25.08
N TYR A 264 16.42 -8.08 -25.43
CA TYR A 264 17.04 -7.09 -24.51
C TYR A 264 16.15 -6.74 -23.34
N GLY A 265 14.83 -6.79 -23.47
CA GLY A 265 13.89 -6.59 -22.36
C GLY A 265 14.01 -7.63 -21.25
N LEU A 266 14.60 -8.79 -21.55
CA LEU A 266 14.84 -9.85 -20.56
C LEU A 266 16.20 -9.73 -19.83
N THR A 267 17.03 -8.78 -20.25
CA THR A 267 18.35 -8.57 -19.65
C THR A 267 18.29 -7.44 -18.62
N LYS A 268 19.31 -7.36 -17.78
CA LYS A 268 19.46 -6.25 -16.81
C LYS A 268 20.15 -5.02 -17.38
N GLU A 269 20.41 -4.99 -18.69
CA GLU A 269 21.00 -3.84 -19.38
C GLU A 269 20.01 -2.67 -19.51
N PHE A 270 18.71 -2.99 -19.55
CA PHE A 270 17.62 -2.03 -19.63
C PHE A 270 16.78 -2.04 -18.37
N VAL A 271 16.31 -0.87 -17.94
CA VAL A 271 15.51 -0.69 -16.74
C VAL A 271 14.12 -1.36 -16.83
N ILE A 272 13.70 -1.69 -18.04
CA ILE A 272 12.34 -2.20 -18.29
C ILE A 272 12.06 -3.54 -17.57
N GLU A 273 13.06 -4.40 -17.40
CA GLU A 273 12.89 -5.66 -16.66
C GLU A 273 12.55 -5.40 -15.19
N MET A 274 13.14 -4.35 -14.61
CA MET A 274 12.84 -3.92 -13.24
C MET A 274 11.42 -3.34 -13.16
N LEU A 275 11.06 -2.43 -14.07
CA LEU A 275 9.72 -1.82 -14.10
C LEU A 275 8.62 -2.87 -14.25
N PHE A 276 8.85 -3.91 -15.05
CA PHE A 276 7.91 -5.03 -15.21
C PHE A 276 7.71 -5.81 -13.90
N ARG A 277 8.80 -6.14 -13.21
CA ARG A 277 8.74 -6.86 -11.92
C ARG A 277 8.09 -6.02 -10.83
N ASP A 278 8.40 -4.74 -10.78
CA ASP A 278 7.86 -3.80 -9.81
C ASP A 278 6.36 -3.54 -10.05
N ALA A 279 5.94 -3.42 -11.32
CA ALA A 279 4.54 -3.30 -11.69
C ALA A 279 3.71 -4.51 -11.22
N ARG A 280 4.26 -5.74 -11.28
CA ARG A 280 3.52 -6.94 -10.85
C ARG A 280 3.18 -6.92 -9.36
N ALA A 281 4.07 -6.39 -8.52
CA ALA A 281 3.85 -6.29 -7.08
C ALA A 281 2.65 -5.37 -6.74
N SER A 282 2.47 -4.30 -7.50
CA SER A 282 1.44 -3.28 -7.25
C SER A 282 0.00 -3.80 -7.26
N MET A 283 -0.25 -4.89 -7.96
CA MET A 283 -1.58 -5.50 -8.03
C MET A 283 -1.93 -6.29 -6.78
N ILE A 284 -0.94 -6.58 -5.92
CA ILE A 284 -1.07 -7.40 -4.71
C ILE A 284 -1.02 -6.52 -3.46
N GLU A 285 -0.10 -5.56 -3.43
CA GLU A 285 0.16 -4.72 -2.25
C GLU A 285 -0.96 -3.71 -1.99
N ASP A 286 -1.03 -3.21 -0.75
CA ASP A 286 -2.05 -2.29 -0.23
C ASP A 286 -3.49 -2.77 -0.46
N GLY A 287 -3.67 -4.09 -0.43
CA GLY A 287 -4.86 -4.84 -0.80
C GLY A 287 -4.81 -5.34 -2.24
N SER A 288 -5.03 -6.65 -2.44
CA SER A 288 -5.08 -7.20 -3.79
C SER A 288 -6.20 -6.57 -4.61
N ASN A 289 -5.98 -6.39 -5.91
CA ASN A 289 -6.98 -5.80 -6.81
C ASN A 289 -8.33 -6.53 -6.74
N ASP A 290 -8.32 -7.87 -6.59
CA ASP A 290 -9.53 -8.68 -6.52
C ASP A 290 -10.35 -8.35 -5.28
N ILE A 291 -9.71 -8.33 -4.10
CA ILE A 291 -10.39 -8.05 -2.83
C ILE A 291 -10.85 -6.59 -2.73
N LEU A 292 -10.00 -5.66 -3.17
CA LEU A 292 -10.38 -4.25 -3.22
C LEU A 292 -11.58 -4.02 -4.15
N SER A 293 -11.65 -4.71 -5.28
CA SER A 293 -12.78 -4.62 -6.21
C SER A 293 -14.08 -5.09 -5.55
N LEU A 294 -14.04 -6.15 -4.74
CA LEU A 294 -15.22 -6.60 -3.98
C LEU A 294 -15.65 -5.56 -2.94
N THR A 295 -14.69 -5.01 -2.20
CA THR A 295 -14.97 -3.95 -1.21
C THR A 295 -15.57 -2.70 -1.86
N ALA A 296 -15.02 -2.29 -3.00
CA ALA A 296 -15.53 -1.14 -3.74
C ALA A 296 -16.90 -1.40 -4.37
N ALA A 297 -17.13 -2.60 -4.91
CA ALA A 297 -18.41 -2.98 -5.53
C ALA A 297 -19.57 -2.85 -4.53
N GLN A 298 -19.39 -3.34 -3.30
CA GLN A 298 -20.41 -3.19 -2.26
C GLN A 298 -20.72 -1.72 -1.98
N LYS A 299 -19.70 -0.88 -1.86
CA LYS A 299 -19.89 0.57 -1.64
C LYS A 299 -20.59 1.25 -2.83
N VAL A 300 -20.30 0.84 -4.06
CA VAL A 300 -21.00 1.36 -5.26
C VAL A 300 -22.48 0.97 -5.21
N ILE A 301 -22.80 -0.31 -4.90
CA ILE A 301 -24.18 -0.78 -4.81
C ILE A 301 -24.95 0.01 -3.74
N ASP A 302 -24.37 0.23 -2.59
CA ASP A 302 -25.03 0.84 -1.44
C ASP A 302 -25.16 2.36 -1.56
N GLN A 303 -24.19 3.04 -2.15
CA GLN A 303 -24.00 4.48 -2.03
C GLN A 303 -24.13 5.25 -3.35
N TYR A 304 -23.88 4.61 -4.51
CA TYR A 304 -23.97 5.32 -5.79
C TYR A 304 -25.41 5.73 -6.08
N ARG A 305 -25.58 7.00 -6.39
CA ARG A 305 -26.85 7.54 -6.87
C ARG A 305 -26.60 8.17 -8.24
N PRO A 306 -27.32 7.73 -9.29
CA PRO A 306 -27.16 8.25 -10.65
C PRO A 306 -27.56 9.71 -10.77
#